data_416409570dc1a7a003a2925452f5f08a
#
_entry.id   416409570dc1a7a003a2925452f5f08a
#
_cell.length_a   1.000
_cell.length_b   1.000
_cell.length_c   1.000
_cell.angle_alpha   90.00
_cell.angle_beta   90.00
_cell.angle_gamma   90.00
#
_symmetry.space_group_name_H-M   'P 1'
#
loop_
_entity.id
_entity.type
_entity.pdbx_description
1 polymer ?
#
loop_
_entity_poly.entity_id
_entity_poly.type
_entity_poly.pdbx_seq_one_letter_code
_entity_poly.pdbx_strand_id
1 'polypeptide(L)'
;MKKILMIGNSFGTDATRYVYGISRAGGKELRVVNLYIGGCSLYRHYRNMLSEEAAYSYELNGHSTGLFVSLKKALLMDEWDCVVMQQCSPQSGEYGKYQPYLSELAAYVRRLCPPAKLVIQMTWTFTHTCKRFKLTPFETPEEMLPAIESAYTRAAEDIGADFIIPSGRAMWKLYGEIGDDAYRDGFHCHMGHTRYMLGCMWFMAFTGKSIEGNSYRDFDTEVSEEMVERVQRIAIETMTEAGFIIK
;
A
#
# COMPACT_ATOMS: atom_id res chain seq x y z
N MET A 1 11.96 16.79 3.67
CA MET A 1 11.17 15.61 4.13
C MET A 1 9.85 15.60 3.39
N LYS A 2 9.50 14.50 2.72
CA LYS A 2 8.18 14.33 2.07
C LYS A 2 7.22 13.62 3.04
N LYS A 3 5.99 14.11 3.17
CA LYS A 3 4.99 13.63 4.13
C LYS A 3 3.87 12.89 3.39
N ILE A 4 3.63 11.64 3.75
CA ILE A 4 2.70 10.75 3.08
C ILE A 4 1.70 10.22 4.09
N LEU A 5 0.41 10.37 3.79
CA LEU A 5 -0.69 9.79 4.58
C LEU A 5 -1.30 8.63 3.81
N MET A 6 -1.38 7.46 4.42
CA MET A 6 -2.09 6.29 3.91
C MET A 6 -3.44 6.14 4.62
N ILE A 7 -4.52 6.13 3.87
CA ILE A 7 -5.85 5.74 4.36
C ILE A 7 -5.99 4.25 4.07
N GLY A 8 -5.66 3.41 5.07
CA GLY A 8 -5.37 2.01 4.83
C GLY A 8 -5.96 1.04 5.85
N ASN A 9 -5.40 -0.14 5.79
CA ASN A 9 -5.71 -1.29 6.63
C ASN A 9 -4.42 -2.09 6.85
N SER A 10 -4.49 -3.39 7.16
CA SER A 10 -3.30 -4.21 7.39
C SER A 10 -2.34 -4.29 6.18
N PHE A 11 -2.86 -4.17 4.95
CA PHE A 11 -2.02 -4.11 3.76
C PHE A 11 -1.25 -2.78 3.69
N GLY A 12 -1.85 -1.69 4.16
CA GLY A 12 -1.16 -0.42 4.35
C GLY A 12 -0.05 -0.53 5.40
N THR A 13 -0.31 -1.18 6.55
CA THR A 13 0.71 -1.46 7.57
C THR A 13 1.88 -2.25 6.97
N ASP A 14 1.58 -3.32 6.21
CA ASP A 14 2.62 -4.13 5.57
C ASP A 14 3.48 -3.31 4.59
N ALA A 15 2.85 -2.47 3.77
CA ALA A 15 3.57 -1.68 2.76
C ALA A 15 4.39 -0.53 3.37
N THR A 16 3.94 0.05 4.48
CA THR A 16 4.58 1.23 5.08
C THR A 16 5.61 0.89 6.15
N ARG A 17 5.67 -0.38 6.60
CA ARG A 17 6.46 -0.83 7.76
C ARG A 17 7.91 -0.35 7.72
N TYR A 18 8.58 -0.45 6.59
CA TYR A 18 10.02 -0.16 6.49
C TYR A 18 10.35 1.11 5.69
N VAL A 19 9.35 1.80 5.13
CA VAL A 19 9.56 2.95 4.23
C VAL A 19 10.45 4.02 4.85
N TYR A 20 10.24 4.34 6.11
CA TYR A 20 11.04 5.35 6.81
C TYR A 20 12.52 4.93 6.92
N GLY A 21 12.80 3.71 7.38
CA GLY A 21 14.16 3.18 7.52
C GLY A 21 14.87 3.07 6.18
N ILE A 22 14.18 2.54 5.15
CA ILE A 22 14.67 2.47 3.77
C ILE A 22 15.02 3.86 3.25
N SER A 23 14.15 4.85 3.47
CA SER A 23 14.38 6.21 2.99
C SER A 23 15.60 6.85 3.66
N ARG A 24 15.79 6.63 4.95
CA ARG A 24 16.98 7.10 5.68
C ARG A 24 18.26 6.48 5.16
N ALA A 25 18.26 5.15 4.95
CA ALA A 25 19.40 4.44 4.37
C ALA A 25 19.72 4.90 2.93
N GLY A 26 18.69 5.29 2.17
CA GLY A 26 18.83 5.86 0.82
C GLY A 26 19.11 7.38 0.79
N GLY A 27 19.48 8.00 1.91
CA GLY A 27 19.80 9.43 1.98
C GLY A 27 18.61 10.35 1.69
N LYS A 28 17.39 9.88 1.91
CA LYS A 28 16.14 10.64 1.79
C LYS A 28 15.38 10.62 3.10
N GLU A 29 14.40 11.50 3.22
CA GLU A 29 13.55 11.51 4.40
C GLU A 29 12.08 11.52 3.97
N LEU A 30 11.43 10.36 4.19
CA LEU A 30 9.99 10.18 4.00
C LEU A 30 9.35 10.00 5.39
N ARG A 31 8.39 10.86 5.71
CA ARG A 31 7.52 10.64 6.87
C ARG A 31 6.24 9.99 6.41
N VAL A 32 5.95 8.81 6.92
CA VAL A 32 4.79 8.02 6.50
C VAL A 32 3.86 7.78 7.68
N VAL A 33 2.60 8.09 7.47
CA VAL A 33 1.52 7.77 8.42
C VAL A 33 0.57 6.79 7.75
N ASN A 34 0.22 5.71 8.42
CA ASN A 34 -0.86 4.82 8.03
C ASN A 34 -2.02 4.95 9.03
N LEU A 35 -3.20 5.29 8.53
CA LEU A 35 -4.45 5.26 9.30
C LEU A 35 -5.03 3.86 9.25
N TYR A 36 -4.75 3.09 10.29
CA TYR A 36 -5.06 1.68 10.34
C TYR A 36 -6.41 1.37 10.95
N ILE A 37 -7.21 0.59 10.21
CA ILE A 37 -8.32 -0.21 10.73
C ILE A 37 -8.26 -1.57 10.03
N GLY A 38 -8.26 -2.66 10.78
CA GLY A 38 -8.18 -4.02 10.23
C GLY A 38 -9.28 -4.31 9.21
N GLY A 39 -8.90 -4.74 7.99
CA GLY A 39 -9.83 -5.08 6.91
C GLY A 39 -10.74 -3.93 6.45
N CYS A 40 -10.37 -2.68 6.69
CA CYS A 40 -11.19 -1.52 6.35
C CYS A 40 -11.39 -1.39 4.83
N SER A 41 -12.65 -1.40 4.40
CA SER A 41 -13.04 -1.15 3.02
C SER A 41 -13.23 0.35 2.74
N LEU A 42 -13.26 0.72 1.45
CA LEU A 42 -13.58 2.09 1.03
C LEU A 42 -14.94 2.54 1.57
N TYR A 43 -15.94 1.65 1.60
CA TYR A 43 -17.23 1.94 2.25
C TYR A 43 -17.08 2.30 3.73
N ARG A 44 -16.27 1.56 4.49
CA ARG A 44 -16.05 1.84 5.91
C ARG A 44 -15.26 3.15 6.11
N HIS A 45 -14.25 3.41 5.28
CA HIS A 45 -13.56 4.71 5.29
C HIS A 45 -14.53 5.87 5.03
N TYR A 46 -15.41 5.72 4.04
CA TYR A 46 -16.46 6.70 3.75
C TYR A 46 -17.40 6.93 4.95
N ARG A 47 -17.86 5.84 5.60
CA ARG A 47 -18.67 5.95 6.82
C ARG A 47 -17.95 6.70 7.95
N ASN A 48 -16.67 6.42 8.16
CA ASN A 48 -15.85 7.09 9.16
C ASN A 48 -15.58 8.56 8.79
N MET A 49 -15.52 8.88 7.52
CA MET A 49 -15.45 10.27 7.04
C MET A 49 -16.68 11.06 7.45
N LEU A 50 -17.87 10.45 7.31
CA LEU A 50 -19.15 11.11 7.66
C LEU A 50 -19.36 11.24 9.17
N SER A 51 -18.99 10.21 9.93
CA SER A 51 -19.18 10.18 11.40
C SER A 51 -18.13 10.98 12.16
N GLU A 52 -17.00 11.28 11.54
CA GLU A 52 -15.82 11.87 12.18
C GLU A 52 -15.32 11.08 13.41
N GLU A 53 -15.62 9.78 13.47
CA GLU A 53 -15.22 8.91 14.58
C GLU A 53 -13.70 8.76 14.66
N ALA A 54 -13.13 8.80 15.86
CA ALA A 54 -11.71 8.56 16.12
C ALA A 54 -11.39 7.04 16.07
N ALA A 55 -11.68 6.40 14.93
CA ALA A 55 -11.62 4.95 14.76
C ALA A 55 -10.27 4.44 14.23
N TYR A 56 -9.40 5.33 13.76
CA TYR A 56 -8.13 4.94 13.15
C TYR A 56 -6.99 4.89 14.17
N SER A 57 -6.35 3.72 14.30
CA SER A 57 -5.03 3.67 14.93
C SER A 57 -4.04 4.45 14.07
N TYR A 58 -3.32 5.38 14.69
CA TYR A 58 -2.34 6.23 14.02
C TYR A 58 -0.97 5.54 14.06
N GLU A 59 -0.55 5.00 12.93
CA GLU A 59 0.78 4.40 12.78
C GLU A 59 1.72 5.42 12.16
N LEU A 60 2.86 5.68 12.80
CA LEU A 60 3.89 6.62 12.34
C LEU A 60 5.15 5.86 11.97
N ASN A 61 5.63 6.02 10.73
CA ASN A 61 6.87 5.43 10.24
C ASN A 61 6.94 3.91 10.49
N GLY A 62 5.81 3.22 10.27
CA GLY A 62 5.69 1.77 10.42
C GLY A 62 5.42 1.29 11.85
N HIS A 63 5.22 2.17 12.83
CA HIS A 63 4.98 1.80 14.22
C HIS A 63 3.66 2.37 14.74
N SER A 64 2.93 1.58 15.52
CA SER A 64 1.76 2.07 16.24
C SER A 64 2.16 3.08 17.29
N THR A 65 1.44 4.20 17.36
CA THR A 65 1.66 5.23 18.37
C THR A 65 0.75 5.08 19.59
N GLY A 66 -0.22 4.16 19.54
CA GLY A 66 -1.29 4.07 20.54
C GLY A 66 -2.37 5.16 20.43
N LEU A 67 -2.22 6.11 19.53
CA LEU A 67 -3.21 7.17 19.32
C LEU A 67 -4.32 6.72 18.38
N PHE A 68 -5.55 7.14 18.69
CA PHE A 68 -6.69 7.01 17.80
C PHE A 68 -7.13 8.39 17.30
N VAL A 69 -7.41 8.48 16.00
CA VAL A 69 -7.78 9.73 15.34
C VAL A 69 -8.95 9.52 14.39
N SER A 70 -9.68 10.60 14.09
CA SER A 70 -10.61 10.61 12.96
C SER A 70 -9.88 10.91 11.66
N LEU A 71 -10.49 10.54 10.53
CA LEU A 71 -9.92 10.83 9.21
C LEU A 71 -9.69 12.33 9.03
N LYS A 72 -10.67 13.16 9.42
CA LYS A 72 -10.57 14.63 9.35
C LYS A 72 -9.39 15.16 10.16
N LYS A 73 -9.29 14.71 11.41
CA LYS A 73 -8.17 15.15 12.27
C LYS A 73 -6.84 14.79 11.64
N ALA A 74 -6.65 13.56 11.15
CA ALA A 74 -5.40 13.14 10.54
C ALA A 74 -5.04 13.95 9.28
N LEU A 75 -6.03 14.22 8.41
CA LEU A 75 -5.83 15.06 7.22
C LEU A 75 -5.40 16.49 7.58
N LEU A 76 -5.89 17.04 8.68
CA LEU A 76 -5.58 18.41 9.14
C LEU A 76 -4.36 18.49 10.07
N MET A 77 -3.76 17.37 10.49
CA MET A 77 -2.61 17.35 11.41
C MET A 77 -1.30 17.83 10.77
N ASP A 78 -1.23 17.78 9.43
CA ASP A 78 0.00 18.14 8.73
C ASP A 78 -0.31 18.64 7.31
N GLU A 79 0.69 19.23 6.65
CA GLU A 79 0.67 19.51 5.21
C GLU A 79 1.19 18.27 4.47
N TRP A 80 0.27 17.49 3.91
CA TRP A 80 0.58 16.24 3.23
C TRP A 80 1.00 16.49 1.78
N ASP A 81 2.14 15.93 1.38
CA ASP A 81 2.55 15.93 -0.04
C ASP A 81 1.77 14.90 -0.86
N CYS A 82 1.39 13.79 -0.23
CA CYS A 82 0.63 12.71 -0.88
C CYS A 82 -0.35 12.07 0.10
N VAL A 83 -1.53 11.72 -0.41
CA VAL A 83 -2.49 10.85 0.27
C VAL A 83 -2.70 9.60 -0.55
N VAL A 84 -2.45 8.44 0.05
CA VAL A 84 -2.56 7.13 -0.59
C VAL A 84 -3.85 6.45 -0.13
N MET A 85 -4.57 5.84 -1.06
CA MET A 85 -5.79 5.08 -0.78
C MET A 85 -5.71 3.67 -1.37
N GLN A 86 -6.46 2.74 -0.79
CA GLN A 86 -6.59 1.37 -1.29
C GLN A 86 -7.96 0.79 -0.91
N GLN A 87 -8.38 -0.27 -1.60
CA GLN A 87 -9.54 -1.08 -1.18
C GLN A 87 -9.08 -2.18 -0.20
N CYS A 88 -10.00 -2.76 0.57
CA CYS A 88 -9.70 -3.98 1.33
C CYS A 88 -9.54 -5.19 0.40
N SER A 89 -8.66 -6.11 0.77
CA SER A 89 -8.26 -7.21 -0.10
C SER A 89 -9.40 -8.09 -0.63
N PRO A 90 -10.45 -8.46 0.14
CA PRO A 90 -11.53 -9.27 -0.42
C PRO A 90 -12.38 -8.59 -1.50
N GLN A 91 -12.38 -7.25 -1.52
CA GLN A 91 -13.18 -6.46 -2.46
C GLN A 91 -12.32 -5.79 -3.55
N SER A 92 -11.02 -6.03 -3.56
CA SER A 92 -10.08 -5.30 -4.42
C SER A 92 -10.26 -5.58 -5.91
N GLY A 93 -10.75 -6.76 -6.30
CA GLY A 93 -11.09 -7.09 -7.69
C GLY A 93 -12.52 -6.72 -8.09
N GLU A 94 -13.34 -6.19 -7.17
CA GLU A 94 -14.74 -5.85 -7.42
C GLU A 94 -14.92 -4.33 -7.61
N TYR A 95 -14.71 -3.83 -8.83
CA TYR A 95 -14.82 -2.38 -9.09
C TYR A 95 -16.13 -1.75 -8.58
N GLY A 96 -17.26 -2.44 -8.64
CA GLY A 96 -18.54 -1.96 -8.09
C GLY A 96 -18.54 -1.66 -6.60
N LYS A 97 -17.53 -2.10 -5.85
CA LYS A 97 -17.34 -1.81 -4.42
C LYS A 97 -16.49 -0.56 -4.16
N TYR A 98 -15.97 0.08 -5.21
CA TYR A 98 -15.18 1.31 -5.08
C TYR A 98 -16.08 2.56 -5.05
N GLN A 99 -17.10 2.60 -5.89
CA GLN A 99 -17.96 3.76 -6.06
C GLN A 99 -19.27 3.66 -5.27
N PRO A 100 -19.79 4.80 -4.76
CA PRO A 100 -19.24 6.17 -4.86
C PRO A 100 -18.15 6.50 -3.83
N TYR A 101 -17.80 5.55 -2.98
CA TYR A 101 -16.99 5.75 -1.77
C TYR A 101 -15.61 6.33 -2.06
N LEU A 102 -14.92 5.82 -3.10
CA LEU A 102 -13.60 6.33 -3.47
C LEU A 102 -13.66 7.77 -3.98
N SER A 103 -14.63 8.08 -4.82
CA SER A 103 -14.80 9.44 -5.35
C SER A 103 -15.12 10.45 -4.25
N GLU A 104 -15.97 10.09 -3.30
CA GLU A 104 -16.30 10.93 -2.15
C GLU A 104 -15.08 11.13 -1.22
N LEU A 105 -14.31 10.09 -0.95
CA LEU A 105 -13.07 10.17 -0.17
C LEU A 105 -12.03 11.04 -0.89
N ALA A 106 -11.86 10.88 -2.20
CA ALA A 106 -10.94 11.70 -2.99
C ALA A 106 -11.34 13.18 -2.99
N ALA A 107 -12.62 13.48 -3.15
CA ALA A 107 -13.14 14.84 -3.04
C ALA A 107 -12.93 15.45 -1.65
N TYR A 108 -13.10 14.63 -0.61
CA TYR A 108 -12.85 15.04 0.77
C TYR A 108 -11.37 15.37 1.01
N VAL A 109 -10.45 14.52 0.53
CA VAL A 109 -9.00 14.76 0.62
C VAL A 109 -8.63 16.03 -0.14
N ARG A 110 -9.09 16.22 -1.37
CA ARG A 110 -8.81 17.44 -2.14
C ARG A 110 -9.29 18.73 -1.45
N ARG A 111 -10.41 18.65 -0.75
CA ARG A 111 -10.94 19.81 0.00
C ARG A 111 -10.09 20.14 1.24
N LEU A 112 -9.59 19.15 1.96
CA LEU A 112 -8.83 19.35 3.20
C LEU A 112 -7.34 19.49 2.99
N CYS A 113 -6.80 18.87 1.95
CA CYS A 113 -5.38 18.84 1.61
C CYS A 113 -5.18 19.19 0.12
N PRO A 114 -5.54 20.40 -0.34
CA PRO A 114 -5.54 20.75 -1.77
C PRO A 114 -4.21 20.51 -2.50
N PRO A 115 -3.03 20.70 -1.86
CA PRO A 115 -1.74 20.47 -2.52
C PRO A 115 -1.36 19.00 -2.64
N ALA A 116 -2.02 18.10 -1.89
CA ALA A 116 -1.62 16.72 -1.81
C ALA A 116 -1.93 15.96 -3.12
N LYS A 117 -0.97 15.23 -3.62
CA LYS A 117 -1.18 14.26 -4.70
C LYS A 117 -2.05 13.11 -4.20
N LEU A 118 -2.95 12.64 -5.07
CA LEU A 118 -3.72 11.43 -4.82
C LEU A 118 -3.01 10.24 -5.45
N VAL A 119 -2.75 9.23 -4.63
CA VAL A 119 -2.05 8.01 -5.03
C VAL A 119 -2.90 6.81 -4.67
N ILE A 120 -2.86 5.79 -5.49
CA ILE A 120 -3.50 4.51 -5.19
C ILE A 120 -2.42 3.44 -4.99
N GLN A 121 -2.54 2.66 -3.91
CA GLN A 121 -1.80 1.43 -3.75
C GLN A 121 -2.65 0.26 -4.22
N MET A 122 -2.21 -0.41 -5.28
CA MET A 122 -2.80 -1.68 -5.71
C MET A 122 -2.52 -2.75 -4.66
N THR A 123 -3.56 -3.43 -4.18
CA THR A 123 -3.41 -4.59 -3.31
C THR A 123 -3.03 -5.83 -4.12
N TRP A 124 -2.86 -6.96 -3.47
CA TRP A 124 -2.40 -8.22 -4.05
C TRP A 124 -3.39 -9.37 -3.84
N THR A 125 -3.17 -10.45 -4.55
CA THR A 125 -3.96 -11.68 -4.48
C THR A 125 -3.70 -12.44 -3.19
N PHE A 126 -4.47 -13.51 -2.99
CA PHE A 126 -4.24 -14.51 -1.95
C PHE A 126 -3.44 -15.68 -2.52
N THR A 127 -2.89 -16.56 -1.67
CA THR A 127 -2.33 -17.85 -2.11
C THR A 127 -3.46 -18.83 -2.47
N HIS A 128 -3.19 -19.86 -3.27
CA HIS A 128 -4.18 -20.88 -3.65
C HIS A 128 -4.85 -21.56 -2.46
N THR A 129 -4.14 -21.70 -1.35
CA THR A 129 -4.65 -22.35 -0.13
C THR A 129 -5.42 -21.42 0.79
N CYS A 130 -5.50 -20.14 0.47
CA CYS A 130 -6.10 -19.15 1.34
C CYS A 130 -7.62 -19.30 1.48
N LYS A 131 -8.08 -19.56 2.69
CA LYS A 131 -9.52 -19.72 2.99
C LYS A 131 -10.34 -18.42 2.78
N ARG A 132 -9.68 -17.28 2.55
CA ARG A 132 -10.36 -15.99 2.32
C ARG A 132 -10.92 -15.86 0.90
N PHE A 133 -10.59 -16.73 -0.04
CA PHE A 133 -11.26 -16.76 -1.34
C PHE A 133 -12.79 -16.84 -1.22
N LYS A 134 -13.31 -17.55 -0.21
CA LYS A 134 -14.75 -17.58 0.08
C LYS A 134 -15.40 -16.21 0.37
N LEU A 135 -14.61 -15.16 0.58
CA LEU A 135 -15.07 -13.77 0.78
C LEU A 135 -15.00 -12.95 -0.51
N THR A 136 -14.58 -13.56 -1.61
CA THR A 136 -14.42 -12.94 -2.93
C THR A 136 -15.25 -13.70 -3.97
N PRO A 137 -15.51 -13.12 -5.13
CA PRO A 137 -16.12 -13.85 -6.27
C PRO A 137 -15.12 -14.73 -7.05
N PHE A 138 -13.86 -14.81 -6.60
CA PHE A 138 -12.77 -15.53 -7.27
C PHE A 138 -12.46 -16.84 -6.55
N GLU A 139 -12.00 -17.84 -7.29
CA GLU A 139 -11.57 -19.13 -6.74
C GLU A 139 -10.05 -19.29 -6.71
N THR A 140 -9.34 -18.58 -7.59
CA THR A 140 -7.89 -18.68 -7.74
C THR A 140 -7.21 -17.30 -7.79
N PRO A 141 -5.90 -17.21 -7.43
CA PRO A 141 -5.15 -15.97 -7.58
C PRO A 141 -5.01 -15.52 -9.05
N GLU A 142 -4.99 -16.45 -10.01
CA GLU A 142 -4.93 -16.17 -11.45
C GLU A 142 -6.19 -15.44 -11.96
N GLU A 143 -7.36 -15.75 -11.39
CA GLU A 143 -8.60 -15.03 -11.68
C GLU A 143 -8.63 -13.67 -10.97
N MET A 144 -8.12 -13.62 -9.74
CA MET A 144 -8.19 -12.43 -8.89
C MET A 144 -7.27 -11.32 -9.38
N LEU A 145 -6.04 -11.62 -9.84
CA LEU A 145 -5.06 -10.60 -10.22
C LEU A 145 -5.54 -9.69 -11.36
N PRO A 146 -6.00 -10.19 -12.52
CA PRO A 146 -6.49 -9.33 -13.60
C PRO A 146 -7.68 -8.46 -13.19
N ALA A 147 -8.54 -8.98 -12.32
CA ALA A 147 -9.67 -8.23 -11.79
C ALA A 147 -9.21 -7.08 -10.86
N ILE A 148 -8.21 -7.33 -10.01
CA ILE A 148 -7.56 -6.30 -9.18
C ILE A 148 -6.96 -5.22 -10.09
N GLU A 149 -6.17 -5.58 -11.10
CA GLU A 149 -5.53 -4.63 -12.00
C GLU A 149 -6.56 -3.76 -12.72
N SER A 150 -7.61 -4.38 -13.26
CA SER A 150 -8.70 -3.67 -13.94
C SER A 150 -9.43 -2.71 -12.99
N ALA A 151 -9.77 -3.17 -11.79
CA ALA A 151 -10.49 -2.36 -10.81
C ALA A 151 -9.67 -1.14 -10.35
N TYR A 152 -8.37 -1.32 -10.09
CA TYR A 152 -7.50 -0.23 -9.67
C TYR A 152 -7.17 0.76 -10.79
N THR A 153 -7.05 0.31 -12.03
CA THR A 153 -6.86 1.19 -13.20
C THR A 153 -8.07 2.11 -13.36
N ARG A 154 -9.29 1.56 -13.38
CA ARG A 154 -10.52 2.35 -13.45
C ARG A 154 -10.68 3.29 -12.25
N ALA A 155 -10.40 2.79 -11.05
CA ALA A 155 -10.46 3.58 -9.82
C ALA A 155 -9.51 4.79 -9.86
N ALA A 156 -8.31 4.62 -10.40
CA ALA A 156 -7.35 5.71 -10.57
C ALA A 156 -7.82 6.75 -11.58
N GLU A 157 -8.40 6.31 -12.70
CA GLU A 157 -9.00 7.18 -13.72
C GLU A 157 -10.15 8.00 -13.14
N ASP A 158 -11.08 7.35 -12.42
CA ASP A 158 -12.25 8.00 -11.84
C ASP A 158 -11.92 9.17 -10.91
N ILE A 159 -10.86 9.03 -10.13
CA ILE A 159 -10.46 10.08 -9.18
C ILE A 159 -9.32 10.94 -9.72
N GLY A 160 -8.83 10.72 -10.94
CA GLY A 160 -7.65 11.41 -11.47
C GLY A 160 -6.46 11.26 -10.51
N ALA A 161 -6.12 10.01 -10.15
CA ALA A 161 -4.96 9.73 -9.32
C ALA A 161 -3.66 10.07 -10.05
N ASP A 162 -2.68 10.60 -9.33
CA ASP A 162 -1.36 10.94 -9.92
C ASP A 162 -0.61 9.70 -10.39
N PHE A 163 -0.70 8.58 -9.65
CA PHE A 163 -0.15 7.28 -10.04
C PHE A 163 -0.70 6.13 -9.19
N ILE A 164 -0.43 4.90 -9.65
CA ILE A 164 -0.71 3.66 -8.93
C ILE A 164 0.61 3.02 -8.52
N ILE A 165 0.78 2.65 -7.24
CA ILE A 165 1.89 1.79 -6.81
C ILE A 165 1.50 0.34 -7.11
N PRO A 166 2.20 -0.36 -8.02
CA PRO A 166 1.77 -1.65 -8.56
C PRO A 166 2.13 -2.84 -7.63
N SER A 167 1.83 -2.73 -6.34
CA SER A 167 2.22 -3.72 -5.32
C SER A 167 1.71 -5.13 -5.63
N GLY A 168 0.51 -5.24 -6.21
CA GLY A 168 -0.06 -6.53 -6.61
C GLY A 168 0.76 -7.27 -7.65
N ARG A 169 1.35 -6.53 -8.61
CA ARG A 169 2.23 -7.12 -9.65
C ARG A 169 3.54 -7.64 -9.05
N ALA A 170 4.16 -6.86 -8.16
CA ALA A 170 5.38 -7.29 -7.49
C ALA A 170 5.15 -8.52 -6.62
N MET A 171 4.04 -8.54 -5.87
CA MET A 171 3.63 -9.70 -5.08
C MET A 171 3.41 -10.94 -5.94
N TRP A 172 2.78 -10.79 -7.12
CA TRP A 172 2.57 -11.88 -8.06
C TRP A 172 3.87 -12.46 -8.61
N LYS A 173 4.83 -11.59 -8.99
CA LYS A 173 6.17 -12.02 -9.43
C LYS A 173 6.88 -12.79 -8.32
N LEU A 174 6.89 -12.24 -7.11
CA LEU A 174 7.53 -12.90 -5.98
C LEU A 174 6.86 -14.24 -5.64
N TYR A 175 5.52 -14.29 -5.66
CA TYR A 175 4.77 -15.53 -5.46
C TYR A 175 5.12 -16.60 -6.49
N GLY A 176 5.33 -16.24 -7.75
CA GLY A 176 5.79 -17.13 -8.82
C GLY A 176 7.21 -17.70 -8.58
N GLU A 177 8.08 -16.97 -7.86
CA GLU A 177 9.45 -17.41 -7.59
C GLU A 177 9.60 -18.24 -6.30
N ILE A 178 8.85 -17.87 -5.22
CA ILE A 178 9.04 -18.49 -3.89
C ILE A 178 7.75 -19.09 -3.30
N GLY A 179 6.64 -19.07 -4.03
CA GLY A 179 5.37 -19.64 -3.58
C GLY A 179 4.82 -18.97 -2.32
N ASP A 180 4.25 -19.79 -1.43
CA ASP A 180 3.58 -19.33 -0.21
C ASP A 180 4.50 -18.60 0.78
N ASP A 181 5.84 -18.75 0.65
CA ASP A 181 6.82 -18.03 1.47
C ASP A 181 6.76 -16.49 1.27
N ALA A 182 6.15 -16.02 0.18
CA ALA A 182 5.85 -14.61 0.00
C ALA A 182 4.83 -14.05 1.02
N TYR A 183 4.12 -14.92 1.72
CA TYR A 183 3.03 -14.60 2.64
C TYR A 183 3.29 -15.17 4.03
N ARG A 184 2.67 -14.58 5.08
CA ARG A 184 2.70 -15.15 6.44
C ARG A 184 1.45 -15.98 6.80
N ASP A 185 0.35 -15.78 6.08
CA ASP A 185 -0.95 -16.40 6.39
C ASP A 185 -1.84 -16.60 5.14
N GLY A 186 -1.21 -16.59 3.97
CA GLY A 186 -1.88 -16.77 2.68
C GLY A 186 -2.49 -15.50 2.08
N PHE A 187 -2.52 -14.36 2.81
CA PHE A 187 -3.02 -13.08 2.27
C PHE A 187 -2.23 -11.85 2.74
N HIS A 188 -1.71 -11.82 3.96
CA HIS A 188 -0.75 -10.81 4.36
C HIS A 188 0.66 -11.18 3.88
N CYS A 189 1.44 -10.19 3.49
CA CYS A 189 2.80 -10.44 3.04
C CYS A 189 3.72 -10.91 4.18
N HIS A 190 4.82 -11.61 3.85
CA HIS A 190 5.82 -12.03 4.83
C HIS A 190 6.44 -10.81 5.54
N MET A 191 6.70 -10.94 6.85
CA MET A 191 7.08 -9.82 7.71
C MET A 191 8.46 -9.23 7.40
N GLY A 192 9.39 -10.01 6.88
CA GLY A 192 10.73 -9.56 6.48
C GLY A 192 10.76 -9.10 5.02
N HIS A 193 11.14 -10.01 4.13
CA HIS A 193 11.48 -9.72 2.73
C HIS A 193 10.34 -9.11 1.91
N THR A 194 9.09 -9.54 2.09
CA THR A 194 7.98 -9.00 1.29
C THR A 194 7.59 -7.60 1.74
N ARG A 195 7.55 -7.31 3.06
CA ARG A 195 7.42 -5.94 3.56
C ARG A 195 8.52 -5.03 3.05
N TYR A 196 9.75 -5.57 2.96
CA TYR A 196 10.89 -4.83 2.43
C TYR A 196 10.69 -4.51 0.96
N MET A 197 10.28 -5.48 0.12
CA MET A 197 9.94 -5.26 -1.29
C MET A 197 8.94 -4.12 -1.47
N LEU A 198 7.83 -4.17 -0.72
CA LEU A 198 6.79 -3.13 -0.78
C LEU A 198 7.34 -1.76 -0.35
N GLY A 199 8.16 -1.72 0.70
CA GLY A 199 8.83 -0.51 1.16
C GLY A 199 9.80 0.07 0.12
N CYS A 200 10.53 -0.79 -0.62
CA CYS A 200 11.38 -0.39 -1.75
C CYS A 200 10.57 0.27 -2.87
N MET A 201 9.41 -0.30 -3.21
CA MET A 201 8.51 0.29 -4.22
C MET A 201 8.02 1.67 -3.79
N TRP A 202 7.62 1.82 -2.52
CA TRP A 202 7.25 3.13 -1.97
C TRP A 202 8.40 4.13 -2.02
N PHE A 203 9.60 3.72 -1.61
CA PHE A 203 10.78 4.57 -1.70
C PHE A 203 11.00 5.08 -3.13
N MET A 204 11.00 4.18 -4.12
CA MET A 204 11.17 4.54 -5.53
C MET A 204 10.03 5.43 -6.04
N ALA A 205 8.77 5.11 -5.72
CA ALA A 205 7.60 5.90 -6.14
C ALA A 205 7.64 7.35 -5.64
N PHE A 206 8.06 7.56 -4.40
CA PHE A 206 8.02 8.88 -3.79
C PHE A 206 9.33 9.68 -3.91
N THR A 207 10.43 9.04 -4.26
CA THR A 207 11.74 9.72 -4.39
C THR A 207 12.29 9.76 -5.81
N GLY A 208 11.86 8.86 -6.69
CA GLY A 208 12.45 8.64 -8.01
C GLY A 208 13.89 8.10 -7.97
N LYS A 209 14.34 7.58 -6.80
CA LYS A 209 15.68 7.03 -6.62
C LYS A 209 15.66 5.52 -6.67
N SER A 210 16.73 4.93 -7.25
CA SER A 210 16.93 3.48 -7.22
C SER A 210 17.08 2.98 -5.78
N ILE A 211 16.66 1.74 -5.55
CA ILE A 211 16.88 1.01 -4.30
C ILE A 211 18.21 0.26 -4.30
N GLU A 212 18.89 0.17 -5.43
CA GLU A 212 20.20 -0.49 -5.51
C GLU A 212 21.18 0.05 -4.49
N GLY A 213 21.90 -0.85 -3.81
CA GLY A 213 22.87 -0.48 -2.77
C GLY A 213 22.26 0.06 -1.48
N ASN A 214 20.95 0.03 -1.29
CA ASN A 214 20.32 0.44 -0.04
C ASN A 214 20.70 -0.49 1.11
N SER A 215 21.25 0.09 2.18
CA SER A 215 21.83 -0.66 3.31
C SER A 215 20.85 -1.01 4.43
N TYR A 216 19.55 -0.72 4.26
CA TYR A 216 18.55 -1.05 5.29
C TYR A 216 18.45 -2.56 5.52
N ARG A 217 18.58 -3.00 6.79
CA ARG A 217 18.50 -4.42 7.20
C ARG A 217 17.78 -4.64 8.54
N ASP A 218 17.10 -3.62 9.06
CA ASP A 218 16.36 -3.70 10.33
C ASP A 218 14.96 -4.31 10.09
N PHE A 219 14.93 -5.62 9.88
CA PHE A 219 13.71 -6.37 9.56
C PHE A 219 13.07 -7.00 10.81
N ASP A 220 11.75 -7.17 10.78
CA ASP A 220 10.99 -7.84 11.85
C ASP A 220 11.31 -9.35 11.95
N THR A 221 11.91 -9.95 10.92
CA THR A 221 12.36 -11.35 10.84
C THR A 221 13.67 -11.40 10.05
N GLU A 222 14.45 -12.46 10.23
CA GLU A 222 15.69 -12.66 9.48
C GLU A 222 15.42 -12.75 7.96
N VAL A 223 16.26 -12.08 7.17
CA VAL A 223 16.19 -12.06 5.70
C VAL A 223 17.63 -12.22 5.17
N SER A 224 17.86 -13.23 4.34
CA SER A 224 19.18 -13.44 3.72
C SER A 224 19.48 -12.33 2.68
N GLU A 225 20.79 -12.07 2.45
CA GLU A 225 21.20 -11.11 1.42
C GLU A 225 20.71 -11.52 0.02
N GLU A 226 20.71 -12.81 -0.30
CA GLU A 226 20.16 -13.31 -1.56
C GLU A 226 18.67 -12.92 -1.72
N MET A 227 17.89 -13.04 -0.64
CA MET A 227 16.49 -12.65 -0.66
C MET A 227 16.33 -11.13 -0.75
N VAL A 228 17.20 -10.35 -0.10
CA VAL A 228 17.23 -8.89 -0.25
C VAL A 228 17.45 -8.49 -1.70
N GLU A 229 18.46 -9.06 -2.37
CA GLU A 229 18.76 -8.79 -3.78
C GLU A 229 17.59 -9.19 -4.68
N ARG A 230 16.98 -10.35 -4.44
CA ARG A 230 15.81 -10.85 -5.16
C ARG A 230 14.64 -9.88 -5.12
N VAL A 231 14.24 -9.45 -3.93
CA VAL A 231 13.08 -8.57 -3.78
C VAL A 231 13.37 -7.14 -4.25
N GLN A 232 14.61 -6.67 -4.18
CA GLN A 232 15.02 -5.40 -4.81
C GLN A 232 14.91 -5.47 -6.33
N ARG A 233 15.39 -6.55 -6.95
CA ARG A 233 15.27 -6.78 -8.40
C ARG A 233 13.80 -6.78 -8.83
N ILE A 234 12.94 -7.55 -8.16
CA ILE A 234 11.49 -7.60 -8.47
C ILE A 234 10.85 -6.21 -8.33
N ALA A 235 11.20 -5.48 -7.28
CA ALA A 235 10.67 -4.13 -7.06
C ALA A 235 11.08 -3.17 -8.19
N ILE A 236 12.36 -3.16 -8.60
CA ILE A 236 12.88 -2.31 -9.68
C ILE A 236 12.20 -2.66 -11.01
N GLU A 237 12.18 -3.95 -11.38
CA GLU A 237 11.53 -4.43 -12.61
C GLU A 237 10.07 -4.00 -12.66
N THR A 238 9.32 -4.25 -11.59
CA THR A 238 7.89 -3.93 -11.52
C THR A 238 7.63 -2.42 -11.63
N MET A 239 8.42 -1.61 -10.95
CA MET A 239 8.28 -0.15 -11.01
C MET A 239 8.66 0.39 -12.39
N THR A 240 9.68 -0.16 -13.03
CA THR A 240 10.12 0.22 -14.40
C THR A 240 9.06 -0.14 -15.43
N GLU A 241 8.49 -1.35 -15.37
CA GLU A 241 7.39 -1.80 -16.24
C GLU A 241 6.13 -0.94 -16.07
N ALA A 242 5.91 -0.41 -14.87
CA ALA A 242 4.82 0.53 -14.60
C ALA A 242 5.10 1.98 -15.03
N GLY A 243 6.24 2.24 -15.68
CA GLY A 243 6.59 3.54 -16.24
C GLY A 243 7.21 4.52 -15.24
N PHE A 244 7.64 4.07 -14.06
CA PHE A 244 8.35 4.95 -13.13
C PHE A 244 9.78 5.21 -13.62
N ILE A 245 10.18 6.50 -13.62
CA ILE A 245 11.55 6.90 -13.90
C ILE A 245 12.36 6.80 -12.62
N ILE A 246 13.26 5.82 -12.55
CA ILE A 246 14.12 5.54 -11.41
C ILE A 246 15.55 5.92 -11.78
N LYS A 247 16.19 6.78 -10.97
CA LYS A 247 17.53 7.33 -11.21
C LYS A 247 18.51 6.91 -10.11
#